data_1e8620d5e2c575565aff9495eaa954ca
#
_entry.id   1e8620d5e2c575565aff9495eaa954ca
#
_cell.length_a   1.000
_cell.length_b   1.000
_cell.length_c   1.000
_cell.angle_alpha   90.00
_cell.angle_beta   90.00
_cell.angle_gamma   90.00
#
_symmetry.space_group_name_H-M   'P 1'
#
loop_
_entity.id
_entity.type
_entity.pdbx_description
1 polymer ?
#
loop_
_entity_poly.entity_id
_entity_poly.type
_entity_poly.pdbx_seq_one_letter_code
_entity_poly.pdbx_strand_id
1 'polypeptide(L)'
;MKRGWIPIMGVCLVLSFSACKQLLPYQDASLTAEQRAEDLLPRLTLEEKVSIMQNASPAIPRLGIKEYEWWNEALHGVGRAGLATVFPQSIGMGASFNDSLLYEVFNATSDEARVKSRIFGESGVLKRYQGLTFWTPNVNIFRDPRWGRGQETYGEDPYLTGQMGMAVVRGLQGPEDAGYDKLHACAKHFAVHSGPEWNRHSFDAENIDPRDLWETYLPAFKDLVQKAHVKEVMCAYN
;
A
#
# COMPACT_ATOMS: atom_id res chain seq x y z
N MET A 1 -72.24 33.32 39.53
CA MET A 1 -71.93 32.46 38.37
C MET A 1 -70.56 32.95 37.78
N LYS A 2 -69.48 32.22 38.05
CA LYS A 2 -68.14 32.53 37.55
C LYS A 2 -67.81 31.49 36.47
N ARG A 3 -67.67 31.95 35.23
CA ARG A 3 -67.23 31.11 34.09
C ARG A 3 -65.70 30.98 34.15
N GLY A 4 -65.19 29.79 34.36
CA GLY A 4 -63.77 29.48 34.24
C GLY A 4 -63.34 29.32 32.77
N TRP A 5 -62.24 29.98 32.40
CA TRP A 5 -61.56 29.80 31.11
C TRP A 5 -60.54 28.67 31.28
N ILE A 6 -60.61 27.68 30.38
CA ILE A 6 -59.61 26.63 30.27
C ILE A 6 -58.68 27.06 29.15
N PRO A 7 -57.35 27.21 29.37
CA PRO A 7 -56.42 27.47 28.28
C PRO A 7 -56.14 26.16 27.54
N ILE A 8 -56.38 26.13 26.24
CA ILE A 8 -55.96 25.06 25.34
C ILE A 8 -54.44 25.25 25.09
N MET A 9 -53.64 24.39 25.70
CA MET A 9 -52.20 24.32 25.47
C MET A 9 -51.97 23.56 24.19
N GLY A 10 -51.67 24.30 23.11
CA GLY A 10 -51.30 23.72 21.82
C GLY A 10 -49.89 23.09 21.92
N VAL A 11 -49.81 21.77 21.82
CA VAL A 11 -48.57 21.04 21.72
C VAL A 11 -48.05 21.18 20.28
N CYS A 12 -47.08 22.05 20.06
CA CYS A 12 -46.31 22.10 18.81
C CYS A 12 -45.38 20.89 18.74
N LEU A 13 -45.77 19.89 17.98
CA LEU A 13 -44.93 18.73 17.64
C LEU A 13 -43.87 19.20 16.64
N VAL A 14 -42.67 19.52 17.11
CA VAL A 14 -41.51 19.78 16.26
C VAL A 14 -41.03 18.44 15.72
N LEU A 15 -41.43 18.09 14.50
CA LEU A 15 -40.87 17.00 13.74
C LEU A 15 -39.45 17.36 13.32
N SER A 16 -38.45 16.92 14.10
CA SER A 16 -37.07 16.99 13.72
C SER A 16 -36.83 16.01 12.57
N PHE A 17 -36.87 16.49 11.33
CA PHE A 17 -36.35 15.74 10.18
C PHE A 17 -34.84 15.65 10.33
N SER A 18 -34.34 14.57 10.95
CA SER A 18 -32.94 14.17 10.77
C SER A 18 -32.79 13.81 9.29
N ALA A 19 -32.29 14.75 8.50
CA ALA A 19 -31.88 14.47 7.14
C ALA A 19 -30.76 13.42 7.22
N CYS A 20 -31.08 12.16 6.95
CA CYS A 20 -30.09 11.12 6.72
C CYS A 20 -29.22 11.62 5.56
N LYS A 21 -27.98 12.02 5.84
CA LYS A 21 -27.03 12.47 4.81
C LYS A 21 -26.79 11.27 3.91
N GLN A 22 -27.43 11.23 2.76
CA GLN A 22 -27.24 10.14 1.80
C GLN A 22 -25.76 10.11 1.42
N LEU A 23 -25.10 8.97 1.68
CA LEU A 23 -23.73 8.75 1.27
C LEU A 23 -23.65 8.80 -0.26
N LEU A 24 -22.62 9.47 -0.77
CA LEU A 24 -22.31 9.41 -2.19
C LEU A 24 -21.74 8.02 -2.53
N PRO A 25 -21.91 7.50 -3.75
CA PRO A 25 -21.45 6.15 -4.11
C PRO A 25 -19.98 5.90 -3.77
N TYR A 26 -19.08 6.87 -3.98
CA TYR A 26 -17.67 6.67 -3.60
C TYR A 26 -17.42 6.54 -2.08
N GLN A 27 -18.37 6.94 -1.24
CA GLN A 27 -18.32 6.82 0.22
C GLN A 27 -18.93 5.51 0.73
N ASP A 28 -19.66 4.80 -0.13
CA ASP A 28 -20.33 3.56 0.23
C ASP A 28 -19.37 2.37 0.19
N ALA A 29 -19.01 1.86 1.37
CA ALA A 29 -18.10 0.73 1.51
C ALA A 29 -18.67 -0.61 1.03
N SER A 30 -19.98 -0.70 0.72
CA SER A 30 -20.58 -1.90 0.13
C SER A 30 -20.32 -2.04 -1.37
N LEU A 31 -19.92 -0.95 -2.04
CA LEU A 31 -19.54 -0.94 -3.44
C LEU A 31 -18.07 -1.36 -3.63
N THR A 32 -17.75 -1.89 -4.82
CA THR A 32 -16.36 -2.24 -5.15
C THR A 32 -15.47 -1.00 -5.25
N ALA A 33 -14.16 -1.19 -5.14
CA ALA A 33 -13.20 -0.10 -5.27
C ALA A 33 -13.32 0.61 -6.64
N GLU A 34 -13.54 -0.16 -7.71
CA GLU A 34 -13.74 0.34 -9.08
C GLU A 34 -14.99 1.22 -9.18
N GLN A 35 -16.13 0.74 -8.69
CA GLN A 35 -17.39 1.50 -8.69
C GLN A 35 -17.26 2.81 -7.90
N ARG A 36 -16.55 2.77 -6.78
CA ARG A 36 -16.28 3.95 -5.96
C ARG A 36 -15.34 4.92 -6.67
N ALA A 37 -14.32 4.42 -7.35
CA ALA A 37 -13.37 5.24 -8.12
C ALA A 37 -14.05 5.88 -9.34
N GLU A 38 -14.89 5.15 -10.06
CA GLU A 38 -15.67 5.66 -11.20
C GLU A 38 -16.60 6.81 -10.80
N ASP A 39 -17.24 6.74 -9.63
CA ASP A 39 -18.08 7.83 -9.11
C ASP A 39 -17.23 9.02 -8.60
N LEU A 40 -16.06 8.75 -8.01
CA LEU A 40 -15.18 9.79 -7.47
C LEU A 40 -14.50 10.61 -8.57
N LEU A 41 -14.00 9.93 -9.61
CA LEU A 41 -13.14 10.53 -10.63
C LEU A 41 -13.73 11.78 -11.33
N PRO A 42 -15.02 11.82 -11.75
CA PRO A 42 -15.62 13.02 -12.33
C PRO A 42 -15.88 14.14 -11.33
N ARG A 43 -15.84 13.85 -10.02
CA ARG A 43 -16.04 14.85 -8.97
C ARG A 43 -14.77 15.63 -8.64
N LEU A 44 -13.59 15.10 -9.03
CA LEU A 44 -12.29 15.74 -8.83
C LEU A 44 -12.03 16.78 -9.91
N THR A 45 -11.49 17.94 -9.51
CA THR A 45 -10.93 18.92 -10.47
C THR A 45 -9.62 18.39 -11.06
N LEU A 46 -9.11 19.02 -12.12
CA LEU A 46 -7.82 18.64 -12.70
C LEU A 46 -6.67 18.84 -11.69
N GLU A 47 -6.67 19.95 -10.96
CA GLU A 47 -5.68 20.27 -9.94
C GLU A 47 -5.69 19.24 -8.81
N GLU A 48 -6.88 18.83 -8.36
CA GLU A 48 -7.03 17.79 -7.35
C GLU A 48 -6.51 16.44 -7.85
N LYS A 49 -6.82 16.05 -9.09
CA LYS A 49 -6.29 14.83 -9.71
C LYS A 49 -4.76 14.82 -9.73
N VAL A 50 -4.16 15.94 -10.14
CA VAL A 50 -2.69 16.08 -10.18
C VAL A 50 -2.10 16.04 -8.76
N SER A 51 -2.73 16.71 -7.81
CA SER A 51 -2.22 16.79 -6.44
C SER A 51 -2.16 15.44 -5.72
N ILE A 52 -3.15 14.56 -5.95
CA ILE A 52 -3.19 13.22 -5.33
C ILE A 52 -2.26 12.20 -5.99
N MET A 53 -1.62 12.54 -7.11
CA MET A 53 -0.62 11.66 -7.76
C MET A 53 0.76 11.69 -7.09
N GLN A 54 0.92 12.43 -6.01
CA GLN A 54 2.15 12.47 -5.21
C GLN A 54 2.11 11.43 -4.08
N ASN A 55 3.28 11.04 -3.57
CA ASN A 55 3.35 10.12 -2.42
C ASN A 55 2.72 10.72 -1.15
N ALA A 56 2.76 12.04 -0.98
CA ALA A 56 2.02 12.78 0.05
C ALA A 56 0.75 13.36 -0.59
N SER A 57 -0.29 12.54 -0.73
CA SER A 57 -1.57 12.97 -1.30
C SER A 57 -2.31 13.88 -0.33
N PRO A 58 -2.61 15.14 -0.71
CA PRO A 58 -3.30 16.09 0.18
C PRO A 58 -4.76 15.71 0.41
N ALA A 59 -5.34 16.22 1.49
CA ALA A 59 -6.77 16.12 1.74
C ALA A 59 -7.58 16.87 0.68
N ILE A 60 -8.80 16.37 0.39
CA ILE A 60 -9.81 17.08 -0.40
C ILE A 60 -11.06 17.25 0.47
N PRO A 61 -11.09 18.28 1.33
CA PRO A 61 -12.13 18.44 2.36
C PRO A 61 -13.56 18.50 1.82
N ARG A 62 -13.77 19.13 0.65
CA ARG A 62 -15.10 19.23 0.02
C ARG A 62 -15.70 17.87 -0.34
N LEU A 63 -14.85 16.84 -0.54
CA LEU A 63 -15.26 15.47 -0.81
C LEU A 63 -15.07 14.55 0.41
N GLY A 64 -14.63 15.07 1.56
CA GLY A 64 -14.37 14.28 2.75
C GLY A 64 -13.19 13.31 2.61
N ILE A 65 -12.32 13.53 1.63
CA ILE A 65 -11.11 12.73 1.42
C ILE A 65 -10.03 13.27 2.35
N LYS A 66 -9.47 12.35 3.15
CA LYS A 66 -8.35 12.67 4.05
C LYS A 66 -7.03 12.64 3.27
N GLU A 67 -6.04 13.34 3.78
CA GLU A 67 -4.67 13.20 3.31
C GLU A 67 -4.14 11.78 3.54
N TYR A 68 -3.24 11.33 2.67
CA TYR A 68 -2.65 10.01 2.76
C TYR A 68 -1.18 10.04 2.32
N GLU A 69 -0.31 9.38 3.10
CA GLU A 69 1.10 9.23 2.78
C GLU A 69 1.35 7.78 2.32
N TRP A 70 1.70 7.64 1.03
CA TRP A 70 1.92 6.34 0.36
C TRP A 70 3.25 5.70 0.75
N TRP A 71 4.21 6.48 1.26
CA TRP A 71 5.55 6.00 1.53
C TRP A 71 5.65 5.30 2.89
N ASN A 72 5.62 3.97 2.86
CA ASN A 72 5.90 3.14 4.03
C ASN A 72 6.84 2.01 3.62
N GLU A 73 7.64 1.48 4.55
CA GLU A 73 8.67 0.50 4.28
C GLU A 73 8.63 -0.65 5.27
N ALA A 74 8.83 -1.89 4.76
CA ALA A 74 8.86 -3.10 5.57
C ALA A 74 9.73 -4.20 4.96
N LEU A 75 10.94 -3.90 4.48
CA LEU A 75 11.82 -4.88 3.84
C LEU A 75 12.22 -6.03 4.78
N HIS A 76 12.29 -5.78 6.08
CA HIS A 76 12.58 -6.79 7.10
C HIS A 76 11.96 -6.44 8.47
N GLY A 77 10.70 -6.08 8.47
CA GLY A 77 9.91 -5.53 9.56
C GLY A 77 9.52 -4.09 9.30
N VAL A 78 8.55 -3.54 10.06
CA VAL A 78 8.04 -2.17 9.86
C VAL A 78 9.17 -1.16 10.06
N GLY A 79 9.49 -0.42 9.00
CA GLY A 79 10.57 0.56 8.98
C GLY A 79 10.13 1.97 9.39
N ARG A 80 10.99 2.69 10.10
CA ARG A 80 10.90 4.15 10.37
C ARG A 80 9.64 4.63 11.10
N ALA A 81 8.91 3.73 11.72
CA ALA A 81 7.66 4.02 12.45
C ALA A 81 7.80 3.74 13.98
N GLY A 82 8.92 4.14 14.59
CA GLY A 82 9.25 3.86 15.98
C GLY A 82 9.76 2.41 16.17
N LEU A 83 9.64 1.87 17.38
CA LEU A 83 10.05 0.51 17.69
C LEU A 83 9.16 -0.50 16.96
N ALA A 84 9.79 -1.51 16.36
CA ALA A 84 9.13 -2.60 15.65
C ALA A 84 10.00 -3.86 15.74
N THR A 85 9.40 -5.02 15.44
CA THR A 85 10.13 -6.26 15.28
C THR A 85 11.06 -6.17 14.08
N VAL A 86 12.34 -6.49 14.27
CA VAL A 86 13.36 -6.50 13.21
C VAL A 86 13.72 -7.93 12.87
N PHE A 87 13.51 -8.29 11.61
CA PHE A 87 13.88 -9.58 11.06
C PHE A 87 15.23 -9.48 10.31
N PRO A 88 15.84 -10.60 9.90
CA PRO A 88 17.04 -10.55 9.06
C PRO A 88 16.81 -9.78 7.76
N GLN A 89 17.89 -9.22 7.19
CA GLN A 89 17.84 -8.59 5.87
C GLN A 89 17.30 -9.57 4.81
N SER A 90 16.66 -9.04 3.77
CA SER A 90 16.02 -9.84 2.71
C SER A 90 16.96 -10.86 2.08
N ILE A 91 18.23 -10.50 1.85
CA ILE A 91 19.25 -11.42 1.32
C ILE A 91 19.50 -12.61 2.25
N GLY A 92 19.49 -12.39 3.56
CA GLY A 92 19.61 -13.46 4.57
C GLY A 92 18.37 -14.35 4.64
N MET A 93 17.19 -13.76 4.52
CA MET A 93 15.94 -14.51 4.42
C MET A 93 15.87 -15.33 3.13
N GLY A 94 16.32 -14.78 1.99
CA GLY A 94 16.43 -15.48 0.72
C GLY A 94 17.33 -16.73 0.81
N ALA A 95 18.44 -16.63 1.52
CA ALA A 95 19.36 -17.74 1.75
C ALA A 95 18.79 -18.90 2.57
N SER A 96 17.64 -18.72 3.20
CA SER A 96 16.93 -19.80 3.89
C SER A 96 16.24 -20.79 2.94
N PHE A 97 15.96 -20.38 1.69
CA PHE A 97 15.16 -21.15 0.72
C PHE A 97 13.79 -21.59 1.26
N ASN A 98 13.22 -20.80 2.18
CA ASN A 98 12.00 -21.15 2.90
C ASN A 98 10.93 -20.05 2.74
N ASP A 99 10.11 -20.20 1.70
CA ASP A 99 9.03 -19.26 1.37
C ASP A 99 7.91 -19.26 2.43
N SER A 100 7.64 -20.43 3.04
CA SER A 100 6.65 -20.52 4.12
C SER A 100 7.08 -19.70 5.34
N LEU A 101 8.38 -19.72 5.70
CA LEU A 101 8.91 -18.88 6.76
C LEU A 101 8.78 -17.39 6.41
N LEU A 102 9.04 -17.02 5.17
CA LEU A 102 8.87 -15.62 4.74
C LEU A 102 7.41 -15.18 4.83
N TYR A 103 6.48 -16.03 4.42
CA TYR A 103 5.06 -15.75 4.58
C TYR A 103 4.72 -15.42 6.04
N GLU A 104 5.16 -16.24 7.01
CA GLU A 104 4.91 -16.02 8.44
C GLU A 104 5.56 -14.70 8.95
N VAL A 105 6.80 -14.42 8.55
CA VAL A 105 7.50 -13.17 8.88
C VAL A 105 6.70 -11.96 8.41
N PHE A 106 6.24 -11.98 7.16
CA PHE A 106 5.53 -10.83 6.61
C PHE A 106 4.06 -10.77 7.01
N ASN A 107 3.45 -11.90 7.37
CA ASN A 107 2.15 -11.93 8.03
C ASN A 107 2.23 -11.25 9.41
N ALA A 108 3.23 -11.57 10.23
CA ALA A 108 3.46 -10.90 11.51
C ALA A 108 3.78 -9.40 11.32
N THR A 109 4.61 -9.06 10.33
CA THR A 109 4.92 -7.67 9.96
C THR A 109 3.67 -6.88 9.60
N SER A 110 2.75 -7.48 8.86
CA SER A 110 1.49 -6.81 8.46
C SER A 110 0.56 -6.60 9.66
N ASP A 111 0.49 -7.52 10.61
CA ASP A 111 -0.28 -7.35 11.83
C ASP A 111 0.28 -6.19 12.67
N GLU A 112 1.60 -6.15 12.86
CA GLU A 112 2.27 -5.06 13.58
C GLU A 112 2.03 -3.71 12.89
N ALA A 113 2.15 -3.65 11.56
CA ALA A 113 1.89 -2.44 10.79
C ALA A 113 0.46 -1.92 10.95
N ARG A 114 -0.54 -2.80 10.93
CA ARG A 114 -1.96 -2.41 11.13
C ARG A 114 -2.21 -1.87 12.53
N VAL A 115 -1.66 -2.51 13.56
CA VAL A 115 -1.77 -2.03 14.95
C VAL A 115 -1.13 -0.65 15.08
N LYS A 116 0.07 -0.47 14.54
CA LYS A 116 0.79 0.83 14.56
C LYS A 116 0.02 1.91 13.82
N SER A 117 -0.46 1.63 12.61
CA SER A 117 -1.25 2.57 11.82
C SER A 117 -2.54 2.99 12.53
N ARG A 118 -3.22 2.05 13.21
CA ARG A 118 -4.40 2.36 14.02
C ARG A 118 -4.07 3.30 15.18
N ILE A 119 -3.03 2.99 15.95
CA ILE A 119 -2.60 3.82 17.10
C ILE A 119 -2.21 5.23 16.63
N PHE A 120 -1.46 5.35 15.52
CA PHE A 120 -1.12 6.65 14.96
C PHE A 120 -2.36 7.41 14.47
N GLY A 121 -3.31 6.71 13.85
CA GLY A 121 -4.56 7.31 13.37
C GLY A 121 -5.47 7.83 14.49
N GLU A 122 -5.43 7.23 15.68
CA GLU A 122 -6.14 7.72 16.87
C GLU A 122 -5.64 9.10 17.33
N SER A 123 -4.38 9.44 17.05
CA SER A 123 -3.79 10.75 17.37
C SER A 123 -4.03 11.82 16.29
N GLY A 124 -4.71 11.49 15.19
CA GLY A 124 -5.04 12.44 14.11
C GLY A 124 -4.68 11.93 12.72
N VAL A 125 -3.77 12.64 12.04
CA VAL A 125 -3.37 12.37 10.67
C VAL A 125 -2.17 11.42 10.61
N LEU A 126 -2.26 10.40 9.75
CA LEU A 126 -1.15 9.50 9.45
C LEU A 126 -0.04 10.26 8.71
N LYS A 127 1.17 10.18 9.22
CA LYS A 127 2.38 10.74 8.59
C LYS A 127 3.10 9.67 7.77
N ARG A 128 4.17 10.07 7.09
CA ARG A 128 5.09 9.15 6.40
C ARG A 128 5.52 8.01 7.33
N TYR A 129 5.54 6.80 6.80
CA TYR A 129 5.82 5.54 7.50
C TYR A 129 4.73 5.05 8.48
N GLN A 130 3.55 5.65 8.45
CA GLN A 130 2.45 5.30 9.37
C GLN A 130 1.21 4.74 8.63
N GLY A 131 1.23 4.69 7.30
CA GLY A 131 0.14 4.20 6.46
C GLY A 131 0.15 2.68 6.28
N LEU A 132 -0.63 2.21 5.31
CA LEU A 132 -0.86 0.78 5.01
C LEU A 132 -0.49 0.38 3.57
N THR A 133 0.22 1.23 2.84
CA THR A 133 0.81 0.94 1.54
C THR A 133 2.32 0.81 1.70
N PHE A 134 2.89 -0.34 1.38
CA PHE A 134 4.28 -0.65 1.70
C PHE A 134 5.09 -0.89 0.43
N TRP A 135 6.15 -0.13 0.23
CA TRP A 135 7.06 -0.25 -0.91
C TRP A 135 8.01 -1.45 -0.73
N THR A 136 7.42 -2.62 -0.69
CA THR A 136 8.02 -3.95 -0.42
C THR A 136 7.23 -5.02 -1.18
N PRO A 137 7.90 -6.04 -1.79
CA PRO A 137 9.32 -6.41 -1.76
C PRO A 137 10.17 -5.76 -2.85
N ASN A 138 11.51 -5.76 -2.64
CA ASN A 138 12.48 -5.52 -3.70
C ASN A 138 12.82 -6.84 -4.40
N VAL A 139 12.35 -7.00 -5.64
CA VAL A 139 12.56 -8.22 -6.45
C VAL A 139 13.53 -8.00 -7.61
N ASN A 140 14.37 -6.96 -7.53
CA ASN A 140 15.47 -6.80 -8.46
C ASN A 140 16.51 -7.92 -8.28
N ILE A 141 17.16 -8.29 -9.38
CA ILE A 141 18.21 -9.31 -9.38
C ILE A 141 19.54 -8.69 -8.95
N PHE A 142 20.18 -9.27 -7.93
CA PHE A 142 21.48 -8.79 -7.43
C PHE A 142 22.62 -9.23 -8.34
N ARG A 143 22.74 -8.61 -9.51
CA ARG A 143 23.73 -8.97 -10.54
C ARG A 143 25.07 -8.26 -10.39
N ASP A 144 25.14 -7.13 -9.70
CA ASP A 144 26.35 -6.32 -9.55
C ASP A 144 26.68 -6.12 -8.07
N PRO A 145 27.83 -6.64 -7.58
CA PRO A 145 28.19 -6.53 -6.17
C PRO A 145 28.48 -5.08 -5.72
N ARG A 146 28.65 -4.16 -6.67
CA ARG A 146 28.83 -2.73 -6.39
C ARG A 146 27.51 -1.99 -6.11
N TRP A 147 26.37 -2.67 -6.30
CA TRP A 147 25.08 -2.09 -6.01
C TRP A 147 24.81 -2.04 -4.50
N GLY A 148 24.66 -0.84 -3.94
CA GLY A 148 24.53 -0.61 -2.49
C GLY A 148 23.21 -1.10 -1.87
N ARG A 149 22.26 -1.61 -2.67
CA ARG A 149 20.96 -2.13 -2.21
C ARG A 149 20.80 -3.64 -2.37
N GLY A 150 21.89 -4.36 -2.66
CA GLY A 150 21.85 -5.81 -2.84
C GLY A 150 21.27 -6.57 -1.65
N GLN A 151 21.52 -6.11 -0.42
CA GLN A 151 20.97 -6.71 0.81
C GLN A 151 19.46 -6.64 0.92
N GLU A 152 18.80 -5.76 0.16
CA GLU A 152 17.34 -5.66 0.11
C GLU A 152 16.67 -6.74 -0.73
N THR A 153 17.46 -7.53 -1.50
CA THR A 153 16.99 -8.51 -2.49
C THR A 153 17.09 -9.94 -1.98
N TYR A 154 16.56 -10.89 -2.74
CA TYR A 154 16.59 -12.32 -2.44
C TYR A 154 17.73 -13.06 -3.17
N GLY A 155 18.61 -12.35 -3.87
CA GLY A 155 19.78 -12.91 -4.54
C GLY A 155 19.78 -12.73 -6.05
N GLU A 156 20.45 -13.64 -6.73
CA GLU A 156 20.71 -13.60 -8.18
C GLU A 156 19.74 -14.44 -9.00
N ASP A 157 19.08 -15.42 -8.38
CA ASP A 157 18.20 -16.36 -9.06
C ASP A 157 16.79 -15.78 -9.23
N PRO A 158 16.27 -15.67 -10.48
CA PRO A 158 14.96 -15.08 -10.74
C PRO A 158 13.80 -15.96 -10.23
N TYR A 159 13.95 -17.30 -10.21
CA TYR A 159 12.92 -18.19 -9.69
C TYR A 159 12.81 -18.07 -8.17
N LEU A 160 13.94 -18.16 -7.46
CA LEU A 160 13.96 -17.98 -6.00
C LEU A 160 13.39 -16.60 -5.63
N THR A 161 13.81 -15.55 -6.32
CA THR A 161 13.31 -14.19 -6.10
C THR A 161 11.80 -14.10 -6.29
N GLY A 162 11.25 -14.77 -7.31
CA GLY A 162 9.81 -14.85 -7.53
C GLY A 162 9.08 -15.57 -6.39
N GLN A 163 9.57 -16.74 -5.95
CA GLN A 163 8.94 -17.52 -4.86
C GLN A 163 8.95 -16.73 -3.54
N MET A 164 10.10 -16.19 -3.16
CA MET A 164 10.24 -15.37 -1.95
C MET A 164 9.39 -14.10 -2.02
N GLY A 165 9.42 -13.41 -3.17
CA GLY A 165 8.60 -12.23 -3.40
C GLY A 165 7.09 -12.49 -3.29
N MET A 166 6.60 -13.61 -3.83
CA MET A 166 5.18 -14.00 -3.70
C MET A 166 4.80 -14.28 -2.24
N ALA A 167 5.66 -14.96 -1.48
CA ALA A 167 5.44 -15.20 -0.06
C ALA A 167 5.32 -13.89 0.73
N VAL A 168 6.19 -12.93 0.44
CA VAL A 168 6.14 -11.57 1.03
C VAL A 168 4.85 -10.86 0.70
N VAL A 169 4.45 -10.83 -0.57
CA VAL A 169 3.20 -10.20 -1.01
C VAL A 169 2.00 -10.78 -0.28
N ARG A 170 1.88 -12.12 -0.27
CA ARG A 170 0.78 -12.82 0.40
C ARG A 170 0.77 -12.58 1.92
N GLY A 171 1.92 -12.59 2.57
CA GLY A 171 2.03 -12.28 3.99
C GLY A 171 1.62 -10.84 4.32
N LEU A 172 2.03 -9.88 3.50
CA LEU A 172 1.67 -8.48 3.68
C LEU A 172 0.18 -8.22 3.38
N GLN A 173 -0.34 -8.73 2.28
CA GLN A 173 -1.71 -8.46 1.85
C GLN A 173 -2.75 -9.28 2.61
N GLY A 174 -2.36 -10.42 3.17
CA GLY A 174 -3.26 -11.35 3.85
C GLY A 174 -4.05 -12.24 2.89
N PRO A 175 -4.99 -13.03 3.41
CA PRO A 175 -5.80 -13.96 2.60
C PRO A 175 -6.68 -13.22 1.60
N GLU A 176 -6.73 -13.72 0.37
CA GLU A 176 -7.53 -13.11 -0.72
C GLU A 176 -9.05 -13.12 -0.46
N ASP A 177 -9.52 -14.04 0.36
CA ASP A 177 -10.94 -14.19 0.73
C ASP A 177 -11.35 -13.39 1.98
N ALA A 178 -10.43 -12.64 2.58
CA ALA A 178 -10.71 -11.88 3.80
C ALA A 178 -11.64 -10.66 3.60
N GLY A 179 -12.00 -10.34 2.35
CA GLY A 179 -12.85 -9.18 2.01
C GLY A 179 -12.14 -7.82 2.11
N TYR A 180 -10.89 -7.80 2.58
CA TYR A 180 -10.01 -6.62 2.58
C TYR A 180 -8.54 -7.03 2.62
N ASP A 181 -7.67 -6.23 2.04
CA ASP A 181 -6.23 -6.41 2.17
C ASP A 181 -5.72 -5.92 3.54
N LYS A 182 -4.84 -6.68 4.18
CA LYS A 182 -4.20 -6.22 5.43
C LYS A 182 -3.34 -4.98 5.16
N LEU A 183 -2.50 -5.04 4.14
CA LEU A 183 -1.68 -3.97 3.58
C LEU A 183 -1.73 -4.05 2.07
N HIS A 184 -1.24 -3.02 1.39
CA HIS A 184 -0.83 -3.12 -0.01
C HIS A 184 0.67 -3.31 -0.10
N ALA A 185 1.09 -4.34 -0.82
CA ALA A 185 2.48 -4.60 -1.17
C ALA A 185 2.81 -3.98 -2.53
N CYS A 186 4.10 -3.68 -2.75
CA CYS A 186 4.59 -3.03 -3.96
C CYS A 186 5.82 -3.75 -4.51
N ALA A 187 5.69 -4.33 -5.70
CA ALA A 187 6.84 -4.93 -6.40
C ALA A 187 7.76 -3.82 -6.93
N LYS A 188 9.04 -3.85 -6.54
CA LYS A 188 10.00 -2.81 -6.94
C LYS A 188 11.36 -3.39 -7.30
N HIS A 189 12.12 -2.67 -8.11
CA HIS A 189 11.86 -1.48 -8.90
C HIS A 189 11.77 -1.92 -10.36
N PHE A 190 10.69 -1.67 -11.05
CA PHE A 190 10.43 -2.23 -12.38
C PHE A 190 11.20 -1.44 -13.46
N ALA A 191 12.19 -2.11 -14.12
CA ALA A 191 12.48 -3.52 -13.98
C ALA A 191 13.98 -3.81 -13.74
N VAL A 192 14.91 -3.22 -14.45
CA VAL A 192 16.34 -3.57 -14.48
C VAL A 192 17.16 -2.61 -13.60
N HIS A 193 16.90 -2.61 -12.30
CA HIS A 193 17.51 -1.69 -11.34
C HIS A 193 18.48 -2.40 -10.40
N SER A 194 19.75 -2.56 -10.82
CA SER A 194 20.81 -3.15 -10.00
C SER A 194 22.20 -2.75 -10.53
N GLY A 195 22.35 -1.51 -10.96
CA GLY A 195 23.63 -0.94 -11.39
C GLY A 195 24.51 -0.48 -10.22
N PRO A 196 25.76 -0.06 -10.50
CA PRO A 196 26.66 0.43 -9.47
C PRO A 196 26.12 1.59 -8.64
N GLU A 197 26.41 1.61 -7.33
CA GLU A 197 25.82 2.55 -6.39
C GLU A 197 26.11 4.03 -6.70
N TRP A 198 27.32 4.32 -7.21
CA TRP A 198 27.74 5.72 -7.47
C TRP A 198 26.92 6.43 -8.56
N ASN A 199 26.24 5.67 -9.45
CA ASN A 199 25.38 6.23 -10.48
C ASN A 199 23.92 5.76 -10.38
N ARG A 200 23.48 5.30 -9.22
CA ARG A 200 22.14 4.72 -8.99
C ARG A 200 21.00 5.56 -9.54
N HIS A 201 21.12 6.89 -9.49
CA HIS A 201 20.07 7.81 -9.94
C HIS A 201 20.28 8.34 -11.38
N SER A 202 21.32 7.90 -12.04
CA SER A 202 21.67 8.30 -13.42
C SER A 202 22.07 7.09 -14.29
N PHE A 203 21.85 5.88 -13.78
CA PHE A 203 22.13 4.66 -14.50
C PHE A 203 21.03 4.39 -15.52
N ASP A 204 21.39 4.34 -16.80
CA ASP A 204 20.49 3.94 -17.87
C ASP A 204 20.67 2.46 -18.17
N ALA A 205 19.59 1.70 -18.15
CA ALA A 205 19.57 0.29 -18.53
C ALA A 205 19.37 0.17 -20.04
N GLU A 206 20.35 0.66 -20.81
CA GLU A 206 20.32 0.60 -22.27
C GLU A 206 20.76 -0.76 -22.80
N ASN A 207 20.27 -1.11 -23.97
CA ASN A 207 20.67 -2.30 -24.74
C ASN A 207 20.57 -3.62 -23.96
N ILE A 208 19.55 -3.75 -23.13
CA ILE A 208 19.26 -5.01 -22.45
C ILE A 208 18.85 -6.06 -23.50
N ASP A 209 19.59 -7.19 -23.50
CA ASP A 209 19.23 -8.30 -24.38
C ASP A 209 17.80 -8.75 -24.08
N PRO A 210 16.94 -8.93 -25.10
CA PRO A 210 15.57 -9.38 -24.89
C PRO A 210 15.45 -10.69 -24.11
N ARG A 211 16.39 -11.61 -24.30
CA ARG A 211 16.41 -12.86 -23.56
C ARG A 211 16.68 -12.63 -22.07
N ASP A 212 17.68 -11.80 -21.75
CA ASP A 212 17.98 -11.45 -20.35
C ASP A 212 16.79 -10.74 -19.70
N LEU A 213 16.13 -9.83 -20.43
CA LEU A 213 14.96 -9.16 -19.93
C LEU A 213 13.85 -10.15 -19.57
N TRP A 214 13.52 -11.10 -20.47
CA TRP A 214 12.42 -12.04 -20.28
C TRP A 214 12.74 -13.24 -19.40
N GLU A 215 14.01 -13.67 -19.31
CA GLU A 215 14.41 -14.85 -18.54
C GLU A 215 14.98 -14.49 -17.15
N THR A 216 15.47 -13.25 -16.95
CA THR A 216 16.13 -12.85 -15.71
C THR A 216 15.37 -11.74 -14.97
N TYR A 217 15.05 -10.61 -15.66
CA TYR A 217 14.56 -9.42 -14.95
C TYR A 217 13.05 -9.36 -14.76
N LEU A 218 12.26 -9.89 -15.69
CA LEU A 218 10.81 -9.82 -15.62
C LEU A 218 10.12 -10.99 -14.87
N PRO A 219 10.68 -12.21 -14.75
CA PRO A 219 9.95 -13.35 -14.18
C PRO A 219 9.39 -13.09 -12.78
N ALA A 220 10.17 -12.52 -11.87
CA ALA A 220 9.70 -12.20 -10.51
C ALA A 220 8.52 -11.21 -10.54
N PHE A 221 8.60 -10.13 -11.30
CA PHE A 221 7.49 -9.18 -11.44
C PHE A 221 6.23 -9.85 -12.00
N LYS A 222 6.39 -10.69 -13.04
CA LYS A 222 5.28 -11.46 -13.61
C LYS A 222 4.62 -12.34 -12.56
N ASP A 223 5.39 -13.06 -11.77
CA ASP A 223 4.86 -13.94 -10.73
C ASP A 223 4.14 -13.16 -9.63
N LEU A 224 4.68 -12.03 -9.19
CA LEU A 224 4.04 -11.19 -8.19
C LEU A 224 2.70 -10.60 -8.69
N VAL A 225 2.65 -10.19 -9.96
CA VAL A 225 1.42 -9.62 -10.54
C VAL A 225 0.37 -10.72 -10.80
N GLN A 226 0.78 -11.82 -11.45
CA GLN A 226 -0.18 -12.82 -11.96
C GLN A 226 -0.58 -13.89 -10.92
N LYS A 227 0.31 -14.18 -9.95
CA LYS A 227 0.10 -15.28 -8.99
C LYS A 227 -0.08 -14.82 -7.54
N ALA A 228 0.47 -13.66 -7.18
CA ALA A 228 0.34 -13.12 -5.83
C ALA A 228 -0.51 -11.84 -5.79
N HIS A 229 -1.01 -11.36 -6.95
CA HIS A 229 -1.92 -10.22 -7.07
C HIS A 229 -1.43 -8.97 -6.32
N VAL A 230 -0.11 -8.67 -6.47
CA VAL A 230 0.49 -7.49 -5.84
C VAL A 230 -0.26 -6.22 -6.25
N LYS A 231 -0.55 -5.35 -5.29
CA LYS A 231 -1.41 -4.16 -5.50
C LYS A 231 -0.69 -3.00 -6.16
N GLU A 232 0.63 -2.93 -6.01
CA GLU A 232 1.41 -1.81 -6.50
C GLU A 232 2.68 -2.29 -7.23
N VAL A 233 3.12 -1.50 -8.20
CA VAL A 233 4.40 -1.66 -8.87
C VAL A 233 5.10 -0.31 -8.90
N MET A 234 6.35 -0.27 -8.44
CA MET A 234 7.17 0.94 -8.48
C MET A 234 8.13 0.88 -9.66
N CYS A 235 8.10 1.92 -10.50
CA CYS A 235 9.07 2.07 -11.59
C CYS A 235 10.51 2.19 -11.04
N ALA A 236 11.48 1.75 -11.83
CA ALA A 236 12.89 1.93 -11.53
C ALA A 236 13.31 3.40 -11.70
N TYR A 237 14.52 3.72 -11.25
CA TYR A 237 15.13 5.06 -11.36
C TYR A 237 15.88 5.24 -12.69
N ASN A 238 15.90 4.25 -13.54
CA ASN A 238 16.57 4.19 -14.84
C ASN A 238 15.56 4.08 -15.99
#